data_eb9600a9674fadf529b6320a46a384e4
#
_entry.id   eb9600a9674fadf529b6320a46a384e4
#
_cell.length_a   1.000
_cell.length_b   1.000
_cell.length_c   1.000
_cell.angle_alpha   90.00
_cell.angle_beta   90.00
_cell.angle_gamma   90.00
#
_symmetry.space_group_name_H-M   'P 1'
#
loop_
_entity.id
_entity.type
_entity.pdbx_description
1 polymer ?
#
loop_
_entity_poly.entity_id
_entity_poly.type
_entity_poly.pdbx_seq_one_letter_code
_entity_poly.pdbx_strand_id
1 'polypeptide(L)'
;MEYQEGLESVKARLHQNHKNKREVLTTIDHLKRLCMDHYFQDEIDNAVDSCLDLLHSDDLLEATLSLRLAREAKYDISADEVLRKFTDDNGDFKIDHCKDIRGLVSVHDISHLNMGESSLYKAKEFSRRHLTSAIRHLNPNLARYVRHSLDHPYHVSLMQYKARYHLSYLQSLPTRNTAMEELAVAELYLNKLQHQKEMQEVKRWWMDLGLTREIRTARDQVLKWYMWAMTVVQGFSLSRYRIEITKIISFVYIVDDIFDLVGTQEELSLFSEAIKKKWLSSNQVPSPEDYLRNGIITSGVPLIFLHLFFMLGHDSTELDGNNIPRVIYSSAKIVRLRDDMGSAKDEVQEGFDGSYKEMYLRENPHADAEEHMLEMITNEWEELNRECFSRTRSSCLSPSFLLASLNLARMTSIIYGYDNEQRLPVLKDYIGMLLL
;
A
#
# COMPACT_ATOMS: atom_id res chain seq x y z
N MET A 1 21.50 -4.59 -25.67
CA MET A 1 22.69 -3.74 -25.49
C MET A 1 22.30 -2.47 -24.75
N GLU A 2 21.40 -1.66 -25.26
CA GLU A 2 20.96 -0.39 -24.65
C GLU A 2 20.41 -0.52 -23.20
N TYR A 3 19.64 -1.57 -22.90
CA TYR A 3 19.10 -1.78 -21.54
C TYR A 3 20.20 -2.05 -20.50
N GLN A 4 21.17 -2.90 -20.83
CA GLN A 4 22.30 -3.20 -19.95
C GLN A 4 23.22 -2.00 -19.75
N GLU A 5 23.45 -1.21 -20.79
CA GLU A 5 24.23 0.03 -20.71
C GLU A 5 23.53 1.07 -19.83
N GLY A 6 22.20 1.12 -19.89
CA GLY A 6 21.38 1.96 -19.00
C GLY A 6 21.54 1.57 -17.53
N LEU A 7 21.47 0.27 -17.21
CA LEU A 7 21.68 -0.23 -15.84
C LEU A 7 23.08 0.13 -15.32
N GLU A 8 24.14 -0.09 -16.12
CA GLU A 8 25.51 0.26 -15.73
C GLU A 8 25.68 1.78 -15.54
N SER A 9 25.02 2.61 -16.34
CA SER A 9 25.03 4.07 -16.19
C SER A 9 24.42 4.52 -14.86
N VAL A 10 23.30 3.90 -14.44
CA VAL A 10 22.65 4.19 -13.15
C VAL A 10 23.51 3.68 -12.00
N LYS A 11 24.09 2.48 -12.09
CA LYS A 11 25.04 1.95 -11.10
C LYS A 11 26.23 2.88 -10.87
N ALA A 12 26.83 3.36 -11.95
CA ALA A 12 27.96 4.30 -11.88
C ALA A 12 27.60 5.59 -11.10
N ARG A 13 26.37 6.08 -11.21
CA ARG A 13 25.90 7.24 -10.44
C ARG A 13 25.75 6.94 -8.96
N LEU A 14 25.26 5.75 -8.60
CA LEU A 14 25.18 5.31 -7.20
C LEU A 14 26.56 5.14 -6.55
N HIS A 15 27.58 4.74 -7.33
CA HIS A 15 28.97 4.60 -6.88
C HIS A 15 29.76 5.92 -6.79
N GLN A 16 29.32 7.00 -7.43
CA GLN A 16 29.97 8.33 -7.37
C GLN A 16 29.84 9.03 -5.99
N ASN A 17 29.58 8.28 -4.95
CA ASN A 17 29.10 8.65 -3.62
C ASN A 17 29.91 9.69 -2.84
N HIS A 18 31.18 9.93 -3.16
CA HIS A 18 32.04 10.75 -2.29
C HIS A 18 31.91 12.26 -2.55
N LYS A 19 31.27 12.70 -3.64
CA LYS A 19 31.24 14.13 -4.01
C LYS A 19 29.87 14.80 -3.88
N ASN A 20 28.75 14.06 -4.01
CA ASN A 20 27.40 14.65 -3.94
C ASN A 20 26.38 13.67 -3.35
N LYS A 21 26.39 13.52 -2.01
CA LYS A 21 25.46 12.65 -1.29
C LYS A 21 23.99 12.97 -1.55
N ARG A 22 23.65 14.26 -1.73
CA ARG A 22 22.29 14.69 -2.07
C ARG A 22 21.81 14.10 -3.40
N GLU A 23 22.68 14.10 -4.43
CA GLU A 23 22.34 13.52 -5.74
C GLU A 23 22.12 12.01 -5.62
N VAL A 24 22.91 11.33 -4.80
CA VAL A 24 22.76 9.89 -4.52
C VAL A 24 21.42 9.58 -3.87
N LEU A 25 21.08 10.27 -2.78
CA LEU A 25 19.76 10.08 -2.12
C LEU A 25 18.61 10.37 -3.09
N THR A 26 18.72 11.42 -3.90
CA THR A 26 17.70 11.78 -4.90
C THR A 26 17.58 10.70 -5.98
N THR A 27 18.72 10.12 -6.41
CA THR A 27 18.73 9.01 -7.38
C THR A 27 18.04 7.78 -6.81
N ILE A 28 18.32 7.41 -5.56
CA ILE A 28 17.66 6.30 -4.87
C ILE A 28 16.14 6.55 -4.77
N ASP A 29 15.74 7.77 -4.38
CA ASP A 29 14.31 8.15 -4.31
C ASP A 29 13.62 7.98 -5.67
N HIS A 30 14.27 8.42 -6.76
CA HIS A 30 13.72 8.24 -8.10
C HIS A 30 13.61 6.77 -8.51
N LEU A 31 14.62 5.94 -8.23
CA LEU A 31 14.58 4.50 -8.51
C LEU A 31 13.43 3.81 -7.78
N LYS A 32 13.23 4.10 -6.50
CA LYS A 32 12.13 3.57 -5.71
C LYS A 32 10.76 4.02 -6.22
N ARG A 33 10.61 5.31 -6.59
CA ARG A 33 9.36 5.84 -7.17
C ARG A 33 9.05 5.30 -8.56
N LEU A 34 10.07 4.85 -9.29
CA LEU A 34 9.94 4.22 -10.60
C LEU A 34 9.83 2.69 -10.52
N CYS A 35 9.84 2.11 -9.32
CA CYS A 35 9.80 0.66 -9.05
C CYS A 35 10.99 -0.10 -9.67
N MET A 36 12.15 0.53 -9.79
CA MET A 36 13.37 -0.05 -10.36
C MET A 36 14.46 -0.34 -9.32
N ASP A 37 14.21 -0.07 -8.05
CA ASP A 37 15.17 -0.26 -6.96
C ASP A 37 15.65 -1.71 -6.81
N HIS A 38 14.84 -2.67 -7.20
CA HIS A 38 15.17 -4.09 -7.15
C HIS A 38 16.36 -4.51 -8.06
N TYR A 39 16.72 -3.71 -9.05
CA TYR A 39 17.92 -3.93 -9.88
C TYR A 39 19.21 -3.45 -9.22
N PHE A 40 19.12 -2.64 -8.16
CA PHE A 40 20.23 -1.90 -7.56
C PHE A 40 20.29 -2.07 -6.04
N GLN A 41 19.77 -3.19 -5.50
CA GLN A 41 19.60 -3.34 -4.05
C GLN A 41 20.92 -3.21 -3.29
N ASP A 42 21.98 -3.90 -3.74
CA ASP A 42 23.29 -3.85 -3.10
C ASP A 42 23.91 -2.44 -3.15
N GLU A 43 23.76 -1.76 -4.28
CA GLU A 43 24.26 -0.40 -4.47
C GLU A 43 23.48 0.60 -3.60
N ILE A 44 22.15 0.41 -3.49
CA ILE A 44 21.27 1.26 -2.66
C ILE A 44 21.62 1.07 -1.18
N ASP A 45 21.78 -0.15 -0.70
CA ASP A 45 22.10 -0.43 0.70
C ASP A 45 23.42 0.23 1.08
N ASN A 46 24.48 0.04 0.28
CA ASN A 46 25.78 0.69 0.49
C ASN A 46 25.69 2.22 0.44
N ALA A 47 24.88 2.76 -0.47
CA ALA A 47 24.70 4.19 -0.64
C ALA A 47 23.94 4.82 0.53
N VAL A 48 22.90 4.16 1.05
CA VAL A 48 22.17 4.62 2.25
C VAL A 48 23.11 4.69 3.43
N ASP A 49 23.93 3.65 3.68
CA ASP A 49 24.91 3.62 4.75
C ASP A 49 25.87 4.81 4.69
N SER A 50 26.36 5.13 3.49
CA SER A 50 27.28 6.25 3.27
C SER A 50 26.66 7.63 3.43
N CYS A 51 25.33 7.72 3.44
CA CYS A 51 24.57 8.97 3.51
C CYS A 51 23.89 9.20 4.86
N LEU A 52 24.10 8.35 5.86
CA LEU A 52 23.46 8.49 7.18
C LEU A 52 23.83 9.79 7.91
N ASP A 53 24.97 10.39 7.63
CA ASP A 53 25.36 11.70 8.15
C ASP A 53 24.41 12.83 7.70
N LEU A 54 23.72 12.68 6.57
CA LEU A 54 22.72 13.65 6.11
C LEU A 54 21.46 13.70 6.99
N LEU A 55 21.25 12.76 7.90
CA LEU A 55 20.26 12.87 8.97
C LEU A 55 20.47 14.15 9.82
N HIS A 56 21.71 14.60 9.90
CA HIS A 56 22.10 15.81 10.63
C HIS A 56 22.27 17.05 9.74
N SER A 57 21.89 16.98 8.45
CA SER A 57 21.94 18.11 7.52
C SER A 57 20.98 19.23 7.95
N ASP A 58 21.33 20.49 7.71
CA ASP A 58 20.43 21.64 7.92
C ASP A 58 19.47 21.86 6.73
N ASP A 59 19.66 21.13 5.66
CA ASP A 59 18.73 21.08 4.52
C ASP A 59 17.57 20.13 4.83
N LEU A 60 16.35 20.65 4.73
CA LEU A 60 15.12 19.92 5.07
C LEU A 60 14.93 18.67 4.17
N LEU A 61 15.22 18.81 2.87
CA LEU A 61 15.11 17.68 1.92
C LEU A 61 16.12 16.59 2.25
N GLU A 62 17.37 16.94 2.49
CA GLU A 62 18.42 15.97 2.80
C GLU A 62 18.12 15.19 4.06
N ALA A 63 17.76 15.89 5.17
CA ALA A 63 17.48 15.25 6.43
C ALA A 63 16.24 14.33 6.36
N THR A 64 15.14 14.78 5.76
CA THR A 64 13.90 14.00 5.70
C THR A 64 13.97 12.85 4.68
N LEU A 65 14.68 13.03 3.58
CA LEU A 65 14.90 11.97 2.59
C LEU A 65 15.83 10.90 3.15
N SER A 66 16.93 11.30 3.84
CA SER A 66 17.82 10.38 4.55
C SER A 66 17.09 9.59 5.62
N LEU A 67 16.24 10.26 6.42
CA LEU A 67 15.40 9.59 7.43
C LEU A 67 14.49 8.53 6.83
N ARG A 68 13.80 8.86 5.73
CA ARG A 68 12.91 7.91 5.05
C ARG A 68 13.67 6.70 4.53
N LEU A 69 14.76 6.92 3.79
CA LEU A 69 15.55 5.83 3.19
C LEU A 69 16.23 4.96 4.25
N ALA A 70 16.72 5.56 5.34
CA ALA A 70 17.29 4.82 6.45
C ALA A 70 16.25 3.95 7.16
N ARG A 71 15.02 4.46 7.39
CA ARG A 71 13.92 3.65 7.95
C ARG A 71 13.51 2.51 7.01
N GLU A 72 13.42 2.76 5.72
CA GLU A 72 13.16 1.71 4.71
C GLU A 72 14.26 0.64 4.71
N ALA A 73 15.51 1.01 5.01
CA ALA A 73 16.64 0.09 5.24
C ALA A 73 16.68 -0.49 6.68
N LYS A 74 15.61 -0.31 7.45
CA LYS A 74 15.43 -0.84 8.83
C LYS A 74 16.43 -0.29 9.86
N TYR A 75 16.93 0.94 9.67
CA TYR A 75 17.63 1.64 10.73
C TYR A 75 16.63 2.18 11.75
N ASP A 76 16.90 1.93 13.02
CA ASP A 76 16.08 2.42 14.14
C ASP A 76 16.49 3.88 14.45
N ILE A 77 15.80 4.84 13.80
CA ILE A 77 16.08 6.27 13.87
C ILE A 77 14.81 6.99 14.29
N SER A 78 14.94 7.79 15.36
CA SER A 78 13.85 8.64 15.84
C SER A 78 13.61 9.82 14.91
N ALA A 79 12.37 9.97 14.40
CA ALA A 79 11.99 11.17 13.64
C ALA A 79 11.98 12.42 14.53
N ASP A 80 11.61 12.29 15.82
CA ASP A 80 11.61 13.40 16.76
C ASP A 80 13.01 14.02 16.94
N GLU A 81 14.06 13.19 16.88
CA GLU A 81 15.45 13.67 16.97
C GLU A 81 15.88 14.39 15.69
N VAL A 82 15.61 13.81 14.54
CA VAL A 82 16.01 14.38 13.23
C VAL A 82 15.26 15.68 12.95
N LEU A 83 13.96 15.73 13.25
CA LEU A 83 13.11 16.88 12.93
C LEU A 83 13.21 18.03 13.94
N ARG A 84 13.79 17.82 15.13
CA ARG A 84 13.88 18.81 16.21
C ARG A 84 14.46 20.13 15.75
N LYS A 85 15.48 20.14 14.91
CA LYS A 85 16.12 21.37 14.41
C LYS A 85 15.28 22.21 13.46
N PHE A 86 14.29 21.59 12.82
CA PHE A 86 13.36 22.26 11.92
C PHE A 86 12.11 22.77 12.64
N THR A 87 12.01 22.53 13.95
CA THR A 87 10.91 22.95 14.81
C THR A 87 11.34 24.04 15.79
N ASP A 88 10.37 24.77 16.31
CA ASP A 88 10.53 25.70 17.42
C ASP A 88 10.44 24.98 18.78
N ASP A 89 10.48 25.76 19.87
CA ASP A 89 10.44 25.24 21.26
C ASP A 89 9.09 24.51 21.57
N ASN A 90 8.04 24.80 20.82
CA ASN A 90 6.73 24.14 20.93
C ASN A 90 6.65 22.87 20.06
N GLY A 91 7.70 22.56 19.31
CA GLY A 91 7.75 21.45 18.35
C GLY A 91 6.96 21.73 17.08
N ASP A 92 6.63 22.98 16.76
CA ASP A 92 5.98 23.37 15.52
C ASP A 92 7.02 23.73 14.45
N PHE A 93 6.76 23.33 13.20
CA PHE A 93 7.70 23.58 12.10
C PHE A 93 7.87 25.08 11.83
N LYS A 94 9.11 25.52 11.66
CA LYS A 94 9.46 26.91 11.36
C LYS A 94 8.98 27.30 9.96
N ILE A 95 8.37 28.47 9.85
CA ILE A 95 7.79 28.99 8.59
C ILE A 95 8.83 29.17 7.49
N ASP A 96 10.10 29.39 7.84
CA ASP A 96 11.19 29.58 6.86
C ASP A 96 11.34 28.40 5.90
N HIS A 97 10.95 27.21 6.33
CA HIS A 97 10.99 25.99 5.49
C HIS A 97 9.86 25.89 4.46
N CYS A 98 8.85 26.77 4.50
CA CYS A 98 7.72 26.75 3.55
C CYS A 98 8.12 27.07 2.09
N LYS A 99 9.30 27.63 1.86
CA LYS A 99 9.81 27.98 0.52
C LYS A 99 10.43 26.78 -0.21
N ASP A 100 10.86 25.77 0.52
CA ASP A 100 11.43 24.55 -0.05
C ASP A 100 10.31 23.54 -0.37
N ILE A 101 9.77 23.61 -1.58
CA ILE A 101 8.70 22.71 -2.03
C ILE A 101 9.13 21.25 -2.05
N ARG A 102 10.40 20.95 -2.41
CA ARG A 102 10.91 19.57 -2.42
C ARG A 102 11.07 19.02 -1.00
N GLY A 103 11.61 19.85 -0.10
CA GLY A 103 11.68 19.54 1.33
C GLY A 103 10.29 19.30 1.91
N LEU A 104 9.31 20.15 1.61
CA LEU A 104 7.93 19.96 2.06
C LEU A 104 7.29 18.66 1.53
N VAL A 105 7.54 18.29 0.29
CA VAL A 105 7.08 16.99 -0.26
C VAL A 105 7.75 15.83 0.47
N SER A 106 9.06 15.94 0.75
CA SER A 106 9.77 14.92 1.53
C SER A 106 9.28 14.79 2.97
N VAL A 107 8.97 15.93 3.63
CA VAL A 107 8.30 15.95 4.95
C VAL A 107 6.94 15.27 4.89
N HIS A 108 6.16 15.55 3.83
CA HIS A 108 4.86 14.91 3.63
C HIS A 108 4.99 13.40 3.46
N ASP A 109 5.95 12.94 2.66
CA ASP A 109 6.18 11.52 2.42
C ASP A 109 6.59 10.77 3.70
N ILE A 110 7.56 11.31 4.47
CA ILE A 110 8.01 10.66 5.71
C ILE A 110 6.93 10.69 6.80
N SER A 111 6.06 11.70 6.81
CA SER A 111 4.98 11.80 7.80
C SER A 111 3.98 10.64 7.78
N HIS A 112 3.90 9.93 6.67
CA HIS A 112 3.09 8.73 6.51
C HIS A 112 3.82 7.44 6.92
N LEU A 113 5.14 7.49 7.13
CA LEU A 113 5.95 6.40 7.70
C LEU A 113 6.05 6.60 9.22
N ASN A 114 4.94 6.97 9.86
CA ASN A 114 4.86 7.19 11.30
C ASN A 114 4.78 5.85 12.04
N MET A 115 5.48 5.77 13.17
CA MET A 115 5.46 4.63 14.09
C MET A 115 4.93 5.04 15.48
N GLY A 116 4.19 6.17 15.57
CA GLY A 116 3.62 6.72 16.79
C GLY A 116 4.40 7.94 17.33
N GLU A 117 5.12 8.66 16.46
CA GLU A 117 5.95 9.82 16.83
C GLU A 117 5.18 11.14 16.64
N SER A 118 5.22 11.98 17.68
CA SER A 118 4.44 13.22 17.70
C SER A 118 4.87 14.24 16.65
N SER A 119 6.17 14.29 16.31
CA SER A 119 6.70 15.20 15.29
C SER A 119 6.14 14.88 13.88
N LEU A 120 5.87 13.61 13.58
CA LEU A 120 5.35 13.21 12.28
C LEU A 120 3.87 13.57 12.09
N TYR A 121 3.05 13.62 13.14
CA TYR A 121 1.70 14.18 13.05
C TYR A 121 1.73 15.68 12.73
N LYS A 122 2.59 16.45 13.43
CA LYS A 122 2.79 17.87 13.14
C LYS A 122 3.37 18.09 11.74
N ALA A 123 4.30 17.25 11.30
CA ALA A 123 4.90 17.26 9.97
C ALA A 123 3.84 17.08 8.87
N LYS A 124 2.92 16.14 9.08
CA LYS A 124 1.82 15.85 8.14
C LYS A 124 0.91 17.08 7.97
N GLU A 125 0.46 17.66 9.07
CA GLU A 125 -0.42 18.83 9.04
C GLU A 125 0.28 20.05 8.42
N PHE A 126 1.51 20.32 8.83
CA PHE A 126 2.33 21.42 8.34
C PHE A 126 2.56 21.30 6.83
N SER A 127 3.08 20.16 6.37
CA SER A 127 3.42 19.94 4.95
C SER A 127 2.17 20.01 4.06
N ARG A 128 1.07 19.36 4.46
CA ARG A 128 -0.20 19.39 3.73
C ARG A 128 -0.72 20.81 3.56
N ARG A 129 -0.78 21.58 4.63
CA ARG A 129 -1.28 22.97 4.60
C ARG A 129 -0.45 23.85 3.67
N HIS A 130 0.87 23.79 3.79
CA HIS A 130 1.75 24.64 2.99
C HIS A 130 1.86 24.22 1.53
N LEU A 131 1.90 22.92 1.23
CA LEU A 131 1.87 22.40 -0.13
C LEU A 131 0.55 22.78 -0.84
N THR A 132 -0.60 22.62 -0.17
CA THR A 132 -1.91 23.00 -0.71
C THR A 132 -1.96 24.50 -1.04
N SER A 133 -1.43 25.36 -0.19
CA SER A 133 -1.35 26.80 -0.43
C SER A 133 -0.40 27.14 -1.58
N ALA A 134 0.74 26.45 -1.68
CA ALA A 134 1.77 26.73 -2.68
C ALA A 134 1.35 26.36 -4.12
N ILE A 135 0.46 25.40 -4.32
CA ILE A 135 0.06 24.89 -5.66
C ILE A 135 -0.30 26.02 -6.62
N ARG A 136 -0.95 27.09 -6.16
CA ARG A 136 -1.42 28.21 -6.99
C ARG A 136 -0.29 29.05 -7.55
N HIS A 137 0.90 28.97 -6.97
CA HIS A 137 2.08 29.77 -7.30
C HIS A 137 3.18 28.97 -8.01
N LEU A 138 3.00 27.64 -8.17
CA LEU A 138 3.96 26.77 -8.81
C LEU A 138 3.75 26.71 -10.32
N ASN A 139 4.83 26.38 -11.05
CA ASN A 139 4.68 26.06 -12.47
C ASN A 139 3.78 24.82 -12.66
N PRO A 140 3.10 24.66 -13.82
CA PRO A 140 2.08 23.64 -14.01
C PRO A 140 2.56 22.20 -13.75
N ASN A 141 3.80 21.87 -14.10
CA ASN A 141 4.34 20.52 -13.92
C ASN A 141 4.59 20.21 -12.45
N LEU A 142 5.22 21.13 -11.73
CA LEU A 142 5.45 21.00 -10.30
C LEU A 142 4.13 21.02 -9.52
N ALA A 143 3.18 21.90 -9.90
CA ALA A 143 1.85 21.94 -9.29
C ALA A 143 1.11 20.60 -9.44
N ARG A 144 1.21 19.95 -10.61
CA ARG A 144 0.63 18.63 -10.87
C ARG A 144 1.31 17.57 -10.00
N TYR A 145 2.64 17.59 -9.91
CA TYR A 145 3.40 16.66 -9.07
C TYR A 145 3.04 16.79 -7.59
N VAL A 146 2.97 18.03 -7.06
CA VAL A 146 2.58 18.30 -5.67
C VAL A 146 1.14 17.83 -5.40
N ARG A 147 0.20 18.13 -6.29
CA ARG A 147 -1.19 17.70 -6.17
C ARG A 147 -1.27 16.18 -6.11
N HIS A 148 -0.61 15.48 -7.03
CA HIS A 148 -0.57 14.03 -7.05
C HIS A 148 0.11 13.43 -5.79
N SER A 149 1.10 14.12 -5.23
CA SER A 149 1.76 13.68 -3.97
C SER A 149 0.85 13.86 -2.75
N LEU A 150 -0.01 14.88 -2.73
CA LEU A 150 -1.01 15.09 -1.68
C LEU A 150 -2.16 14.08 -1.77
N ASP A 151 -2.64 13.80 -2.99
CA ASP A 151 -3.74 12.87 -3.22
C ASP A 151 -3.29 11.40 -2.99
N HIS A 152 -2.03 11.11 -3.32
CA HIS A 152 -1.42 9.80 -3.22
C HIS A 152 -0.06 9.87 -2.50
N PRO A 153 -0.02 9.97 -1.17
CA PRO A 153 1.23 10.04 -0.41
C PRO A 153 2.10 8.82 -0.66
N TYR A 154 3.42 9.03 -0.72
CA TYR A 154 4.40 8.00 -1.13
C TYR A 154 4.22 6.67 -0.40
N HIS A 155 4.20 6.71 0.93
CA HIS A 155 4.26 5.50 1.76
C HIS A 155 2.96 4.68 1.73
N VAL A 156 1.80 5.34 1.72
CA VAL A 156 0.48 4.71 1.81
C VAL A 156 -0.21 4.50 0.46
N SER A 157 0.51 4.70 -0.64
CA SER A 157 0.00 4.51 -2.00
C SER A 157 0.83 3.49 -2.77
N LEU A 158 0.23 2.86 -3.78
CA LEU A 158 0.93 1.94 -4.66
C LEU A 158 1.93 2.66 -5.56
N MET A 159 3.21 2.29 -5.47
CA MET A 159 4.24 2.92 -6.30
C MET A 159 4.05 2.62 -7.78
N GLN A 160 3.59 1.45 -8.16
CA GLN A 160 3.28 1.10 -9.55
C GLN A 160 2.26 2.06 -10.18
N TYR A 161 1.23 2.48 -9.43
CA TYR A 161 0.28 3.50 -9.87
C TYR A 161 0.97 4.86 -10.04
N LYS A 162 1.89 5.20 -9.15
CA LYS A 162 2.58 6.50 -9.13
C LYS A 162 3.74 6.59 -10.14
N ALA A 163 4.35 5.48 -10.53
CA ALA A 163 5.57 5.46 -11.33
C ALA A 163 5.45 6.26 -12.63
N ARG A 164 4.34 6.12 -13.37
CA ARG A 164 4.08 6.85 -14.61
C ARG A 164 3.99 8.37 -14.38
N TYR A 165 3.33 8.79 -13.32
CA TYR A 165 3.23 10.22 -12.96
C TYR A 165 4.58 10.79 -12.56
N HIS A 166 5.37 10.00 -11.81
CA HIS A 166 6.73 10.38 -11.43
C HIS A 166 7.65 10.49 -12.65
N LEU A 167 7.60 9.53 -13.57
CA LEU A 167 8.32 9.58 -14.83
C LEU A 167 8.00 10.84 -15.64
N SER A 168 6.70 11.16 -15.78
CA SER A 168 6.25 12.38 -16.46
C SER A 168 6.79 13.66 -15.80
N TYR A 169 6.90 13.67 -14.47
CA TYR A 169 7.52 14.77 -13.75
C TYR A 169 9.02 14.86 -14.06
N LEU A 170 9.77 13.75 -14.00
CA LEU A 170 11.21 13.74 -14.33
C LEU A 170 11.48 14.22 -15.74
N GLN A 171 10.67 13.82 -16.71
CA GLN A 171 10.77 14.26 -18.10
C GLN A 171 10.51 15.76 -18.28
N SER A 172 9.86 16.41 -17.33
CA SER A 172 9.59 17.86 -17.33
C SER A 172 10.71 18.70 -16.72
N LEU A 173 11.72 18.07 -16.09
CA LEU A 173 12.83 18.76 -15.45
C LEU A 173 13.87 19.26 -16.46
N PRO A 174 14.52 20.40 -16.19
CA PRO A 174 15.60 20.90 -17.07
C PRO A 174 16.80 19.96 -17.16
N THR A 175 17.16 19.36 -16.03
CA THR A 175 18.25 18.37 -15.93
C THR A 175 17.62 16.98 -15.95
N ARG A 176 17.82 16.25 -17.04
CA ARG A 176 17.24 14.92 -17.27
C ARG A 176 18.29 13.83 -17.11
N ASN A 177 17.84 12.69 -16.58
CA ASN A 177 18.59 11.44 -16.63
C ASN A 177 17.95 10.51 -17.68
N THR A 178 18.36 10.67 -18.95
CA THR A 178 17.77 9.92 -20.06
C THR A 178 17.90 8.41 -19.89
N ALA A 179 19.02 7.91 -19.39
CA ALA A 179 19.22 6.48 -19.14
C ALA A 179 18.19 5.92 -18.13
N MET A 180 17.97 6.63 -17.02
CA MET A 180 16.97 6.22 -16.02
C MET A 180 15.54 6.29 -16.58
N GLU A 181 15.24 7.33 -17.38
CA GLU A 181 13.91 7.50 -17.98
C GLU A 181 13.62 6.41 -19.02
N GLU A 182 14.59 6.04 -19.85
CA GLU A 182 14.47 4.97 -20.84
C GLU A 182 14.30 3.60 -20.16
N LEU A 183 15.07 3.33 -19.11
CA LEU A 183 14.87 2.13 -18.29
C LEU A 183 13.48 2.09 -17.67
N ALA A 184 12.98 3.21 -17.14
CA ALA A 184 11.64 3.26 -16.54
C ALA A 184 10.54 3.00 -17.57
N VAL A 185 10.68 3.53 -18.79
CA VAL A 185 9.73 3.24 -19.89
C VAL A 185 9.76 1.75 -20.25
N ALA A 186 10.95 1.16 -20.34
CA ALA A 186 11.11 -0.26 -20.65
C ALA A 186 10.51 -1.13 -19.54
N GLU A 187 10.74 -0.78 -18.27
CA GLU A 187 10.21 -1.49 -17.11
C GLU A 187 8.67 -1.47 -17.09
N LEU A 188 8.06 -0.31 -17.27
CA LEU A 188 6.60 -0.17 -17.35
C LEU A 188 6.01 -1.02 -18.47
N TYR A 189 6.67 -1.07 -19.62
CA TYR A 189 6.24 -1.87 -20.77
C TYR A 189 6.38 -3.38 -20.51
N LEU A 190 7.51 -3.83 -19.95
CA LEU A 190 7.74 -5.23 -19.62
C LEU A 190 6.74 -5.74 -18.57
N ASN A 191 6.49 -4.96 -17.52
CA ASN A 191 5.50 -5.28 -16.50
C ASN A 191 4.10 -5.42 -17.09
N LYS A 192 3.71 -4.51 -18.00
CA LYS A 192 2.43 -4.59 -18.72
C LYS A 192 2.32 -5.89 -19.52
N LEU A 193 3.32 -6.24 -20.32
CA LEU A 193 3.32 -7.48 -21.11
C LEU A 193 3.22 -8.72 -20.20
N GLN A 194 3.94 -8.72 -19.08
CA GLN A 194 3.91 -9.81 -18.12
C GLN A 194 2.51 -9.97 -17.50
N HIS A 195 1.89 -8.89 -17.06
CA HIS A 195 0.55 -8.91 -16.49
C HIS A 195 -0.51 -9.35 -17.50
N GLN A 196 -0.42 -8.93 -18.77
CA GLN A 196 -1.29 -9.39 -19.85
C GLN A 196 -1.19 -10.91 -20.06
N LYS A 197 0.04 -11.45 -20.04
CA LYS A 197 0.29 -12.89 -20.18
C LYS A 197 -0.30 -13.68 -19.01
N GLU A 198 -0.07 -13.23 -17.78
CA GLU A 198 -0.60 -13.85 -16.55
C GLU A 198 -2.13 -13.83 -16.54
N MET A 199 -2.74 -12.70 -16.91
CA MET A 199 -4.19 -12.57 -17.03
C MET A 199 -4.79 -13.57 -18.03
N GLN A 200 -4.12 -13.80 -19.17
CA GLN A 200 -4.57 -14.80 -20.16
C GLN A 200 -4.48 -16.22 -19.60
N GLU A 201 -3.46 -16.52 -18.79
CA GLU A 201 -3.30 -17.82 -18.14
C GLU A 201 -4.38 -18.07 -17.10
N VAL A 202 -4.66 -17.09 -16.25
CA VAL A 202 -5.73 -17.17 -15.24
C VAL A 202 -7.10 -17.31 -15.91
N LYS A 203 -7.37 -16.56 -17.00
CA LYS A 203 -8.63 -16.68 -17.76
C LYS A 203 -8.82 -18.08 -18.35
N ARG A 204 -7.77 -18.68 -18.93
CA ARG A 204 -7.83 -20.05 -19.44
C ARG A 204 -8.13 -21.04 -18.34
N TRP A 205 -7.37 -20.98 -17.24
CA TRP A 205 -7.59 -21.83 -16.07
C TRP A 205 -9.04 -21.73 -15.57
N TRP A 206 -9.58 -20.52 -15.45
CA TRP A 206 -10.95 -20.28 -14.97
C TRP A 206 -12.01 -20.90 -15.92
N MET A 207 -11.83 -20.73 -17.22
CA MET A 207 -12.74 -21.35 -18.22
C MET A 207 -12.66 -22.88 -18.18
N ASP A 208 -11.46 -23.44 -18.04
CA ASP A 208 -11.24 -24.89 -17.99
C ASP A 208 -11.84 -25.51 -16.72
N LEU A 209 -11.82 -24.77 -15.60
CA LEU A 209 -12.43 -25.19 -14.34
C LEU A 209 -13.96 -25.36 -14.45
N GLY A 210 -14.61 -24.57 -15.29
CA GLY A 210 -16.02 -24.72 -15.63
C GLY A 210 -17.02 -24.40 -14.52
N LEU A 211 -16.59 -23.84 -13.40
CA LEU A 211 -17.44 -23.55 -12.22
C LEU A 211 -18.63 -22.63 -12.52
N THR A 212 -18.49 -21.70 -13.46
CA THR A 212 -19.59 -20.82 -13.89
C THR A 212 -20.76 -21.55 -14.54
N ARG A 213 -20.56 -22.79 -15.00
CA ARG A 213 -21.62 -23.64 -15.52
C ARG A 213 -22.44 -24.32 -14.43
N GLU A 214 -21.76 -24.63 -13.32
CA GLU A 214 -22.36 -25.33 -12.17
C GLU A 214 -22.98 -24.33 -11.17
N ILE A 215 -22.26 -23.23 -10.90
CA ILE A 215 -22.68 -22.16 -9.98
C ILE A 215 -23.04 -20.93 -10.81
N ARG A 216 -24.26 -20.89 -11.36
CA ARG A 216 -24.73 -19.85 -12.30
C ARG A 216 -24.78 -18.44 -11.71
N THR A 217 -24.79 -18.33 -10.40
CA THR A 217 -24.87 -17.07 -9.65
C THR A 217 -23.52 -16.53 -9.22
N ALA A 218 -22.44 -17.34 -9.30
CA ALA A 218 -21.10 -16.86 -9.04
C ALA A 218 -20.68 -15.81 -10.09
N ARG A 219 -20.26 -14.65 -9.62
CA ARG A 219 -19.83 -13.54 -10.47
C ARG A 219 -18.49 -13.87 -11.15
N ASP A 220 -18.40 -13.74 -12.45
CA ASP A 220 -17.14 -13.86 -13.20
C ASP A 220 -16.33 -12.56 -13.08
N GLN A 221 -15.42 -12.50 -12.12
CA GLN A 221 -14.65 -11.29 -11.79
C GLN A 221 -13.14 -11.54 -11.90
N VAL A 222 -12.69 -12.31 -12.87
CA VAL A 222 -11.28 -12.70 -13.05
C VAL A 222 -10.34 -11.49 -13.02
N LEU A 223 -10.75 -10.36 -13.62
CA LEU A 223 -9.98 -9.12 -13.57
C LEU A 223 -9.80 -8.61 -12.14
N LYS A 224 -10.86 -8.57 -11.34
CA LYS A 224 -10.82 -8.09 -9.94
C LYS A 224 -9.94 -8.99 -9.08
N TRP A 225 -10.03 -10.30 -9.22
CA TRP A 225 -9.20 -11.27 -8.49
C TRP A 225 -7.72 -11.10 -8.82
N TYR A 226 -7.41 -10.98 -10.13
CA TYR A 226 -6.04 -10.78 -10.57
C TYR A 226 -5.47 -9.42 -10.13
N MET A 227 -6.29 -8.37 -10.09
CA MET A 227 -5.88 -7.06 -9.62
C MET A 227 -5.35 -7.10 -8.17
N TRP A 228 -6.01 -7.85 -7.28
CA TRP A 228 -5.51 -8.06 -5.93
C TRP A 228 -4.14 -8.74 -5.91
N ALA A 229 -4.00 -9.85 -6.62
CA ALA A 229 -2.74 -10.60 -6.65
C ALA A 229 -1.59 -9.81 -7.28
N MET A 230 -1.86 -9.13 -8.40
CA MET A 230 -0.89 -8.29 -9.11
C MET A 230 -0.37 -7.14 -8.24
N THR A 231 -1.23 -6.58 -7.43
CA THR A 231 -0.89 -5.45 -6.55
C THR A 231 -0.12 -5.90 -5.32
N VAL A 232 -0.58 -6.97 -4.68
CA VAL A 232 0.00 -7.49 -3.44
C VAL A 232 1.37 -8.09 -3.70
N VAL A 233 1.51 -8.95 -4.73
CA VAL A 233 2.73 -9.69 -5.04
C VAL A 233 3.48 -9.03 -6.19
N GLN A 234 4.50 -8.24 -5.88
CA GLN A 234 5.30 -7.51 -6.85
C GLN A 234 6.59 -8.25 -7.21
N GLY A 235 7.14 -7.92 -8.38
CA GLY A 235 8.40 -8.48 -8.91
C GLY A 235 8.17 -9.48 -10.04
N PHE A 236 9.04 -9.41 -11.04
CA PHE A 236 8.95 -10.23 -12.26
C PHE A 236 9.08 -11.73 -11.96
N SER A 237 9.98 -12.09 -11.05
CA SER A 237 10.23 -13.47 -10.60
C SER A 237 9.05 -14.11 -9.86
N LEU A 238 8.12 -13.29 -9.33
CA LEU A 238 6.96 -13.75 -8.56
C LEU A 238 5.70 -13.96 -9.40
N SER A 239 5.84 -14.05 -10.73
CA SER A 239 4.74 -14.28 -11.68
C SER A 239 3.88 -15.50 -11.31
N ARG A 240 4.52 -16.65 -11.05
CA ARG A 240 3.82 -17.88 -10.65
C ARG A 240 3.02 -17.71 -9.37
N TYR A 241 3.55 -16.96 -8.41
CA TYR A 241 2.86 -16.70 -7.14
C TYR A 241 1.60 -15.86 -7.37
N ARG A 242 1.64 -14.84 -8.23
CA ARG A 242 0.47 -14.04 -8.58
C ARG A 242 -0.65 -14.88 -9.20
N ILE A 243 -0.30 -15.79 -10.11
CA ILE A 243 -1.28 -16.71 -10.75
C ILE A 243 -1.94 -17.60 -9.69
N GLU A 244 -1.15 -18.25 -8.83
CA GLU A 244 -1.68 -19.15 -7.81
C GLU A 244 -2.50 -18.40 -6.74
N ILE A 245 -2.04 -17.24 -6.28
CA ILE A 245 -2.81 -16.40 -5.35
C ILE A 245 -4.13 -15.94 -5.99
N THR A 246 -4.14 -15.61 -7.28
CA THR A 246 -5.40 -15.27 -7.98
C THR A 246 -6.42 -16.39 -7.93
N LYS A 247 -5.97 -17.65 -8.09
CA LYS A 247 -6.84 -18.84 -8.00
C LYS A 247 -7.45 -18.96 -6.59
N ILE A 248 -6.65 -18.72 -5.55
CA ILE A 248 -7.13 -18.74 -4.15
C ILE A 248 -8.16 -17.62 -3.93
N ILE A 249 -7.84 -16.40 -4.39
CA ILE A 249 -8.75 -15.25 -4.29
C ILE A 249 -10.09 -15.56 -4.97
N SER A 250 -10.08 -16.22 -6.14
CA SER A 250 -11.34 -16.58 -6.84
C SER A 250 -12.25 -17.45 -5.98
N PHE A 251 -11.71 -18.43 -5.26
CA PHE A 251 -12.50 -19.27 -4.36
C PHE A 251 -13.03 -18.51 -3.15
N VAL A 252 -12.29 -17.53 -2.62
CA VAL A 252 -12.79 -16.65 -1.54
C VAL A 252 -14.03 -15.90 -2.04
N TYR A 253 -13.96 -15.29 -3.23
CA TYR A 253 -15.09 -14.58 -3.84
C TYR A 253 -16.27 -15.48 -4.17
N ILE A 254 -16.05 -16.72 -4.63
CA ILE A 254 -17.12 -17.68 -4.88
C ILE A 254 -17.85 -18.07 -3.59
N VAL A 255 -17.08 -18.30 -2.52
CA VAL A 255 -17.68 -18.61 -1.21
C VAL A 255 -18.51 -17.42 -0.72
N ASP A 256 -18.00 -16.21 -0.86
CA ASP A 256 -18.69 -14.96 -0.55
C ASP A 256 -20.00 -14.84 -1.34
N ASP A 257 -19.95 -15.01 -2.68
CA ASP A 257 -21.14 -15.02 -3.54
C ASP A 257 -22.18 -16.09 -3.15
N ILE A 258 -21.73 -17.27 -2.69
CA ILE A 258 -22.64 -18.31 -2.20
C ILE A 258 -23.36 -17.86 -0.94
N PHE A 259 -22.65 -17.20 -0.01
CA PHE A 259 -23.22 -16.68 1.21
C PHE A 259 -24.21 -15.53 0.96
N ASP A 260 -23.85 -14.61 0.07
CA ASP A 260 -24.60 -13.37 -0.15
C ASP A 260 -25.79 -13.54 -1.11
N LEU A 261 -25.64 -14.40 -2.12
CA LEU A 261 -26.57 -14.41 -3.25
C LEU A 261 -27.36 -15.73 -3.43
N VAL A 262 -26.87 -16.86 -2.95
CA VAL A 262 -27.36 -18.19 -3.37
C VAL A 262 -27.84 -19.05 -2.22
N GLY A 263 -27.14 -19.02 -1.09
CA GLY A 263 -27.36 -19.96 0.01
C GLY A 263 -28.67 -19.69 0.74
N THR A 264 -29.50 -20.73 0.89
CA THR A 264 -30.64 -20.68 1.81
C THR A 264 -30.12 -20.62 3.26
N GLN A 265 -30.92 -20.09 4.17
CA GLN A 265 -30.54 -19.99 5.59
C GLN A 265 -30.21 -21.37 6.21
N GLU A 266 -30.87 -22.43 5.75
CA GLU A 266 -30.61 -23.81 6.19
C GLU A 266 -29.26 -24.32 5.68
N GLU A 267 -28.94 -24.12 4.39
CA GLU A 267 -27.66 -24.49 3.77
C GLU A 267 -26.49 -23.71 4.37
N LEU A 268 -26.65 -22.39 4.58
CA LEU A 268 -25.66 -21.54 5.22
C LEU A 268 -25.45 -21.90 6.68
N SER A 269 -26.51 -22.31 7.40
CA SER A 269 -26.40 -22.80 8.76
C SER A 269 -25.61 -24.10 8.85
N LEU A 270 -25.90 -25.07 7.98
CA LEU A 270 -25.15 -26.33 7.88
C LEU A 270 -23.68 -26.09 7.53
N PHE A 271 -23.39 -25.21 6.58
CA PHE A 271 -22.03 -24.84 6.21
C PHE A 271 -21.30 -24.10 7.37
N SER A 272 -22.02 -23.23 8.08
CA SER A 272 -21.48 -22.49 9.22
C SER A 272 -21.22 -23.37 10.44
N GLU A 273 -22.06 -24.39 10.68
CA GLU A 273 -21.82 -25.41 11.69
C GLU A 273 -20.58 -26.24 11.36
N ALA A 274 -20.41 -26.61 10.09
CA ALA A 274 -19.22 -27.32 9.62
C ALA A 274 -17.93 -26.51 9.83
N ILE A 275 -18.01 -25.16 9.76
CA ILE A 275 -16.88 -24.24 9.96
C ILE A 275 -16.84 -23.66 11.39
N LYS A 276 -17.71 -24.09 12.31
CA LYS A 276 -17.82 -23.60 13.70
C LYS A 276 -18.11 -22.10 13.85
N LYS A 277 -18.93 -21.53 12.98
CA LYS A 277 -19.41 -20.15 13.15
C LYS A 277 -20.60 -20.09 14.12
N LYS A 278 -20.38 -19.52 15.31
CA LYS A 278 -21.37 -19.41 16.40
C LYS A 278 -22.52 -18.41 16.18
N TRP A 279 -22.47 -17.55 15.19
CA TRP A 279 -23.30 -16.32 15.14
C TRP A 279 -24.62 -16.45 14.41
N LEU A 280 -24.70 -17.32 13.40
CA LEU A 280 -25.94 -17.54 12.64
C LEU A 280 -27.07 -18.18 13.48
N SER A 281 -26.75 -18.81 14.62
CA SER A 281 -27.72 -19.50 15.47
C SER A 281 -28.32 -18.67 16.60
N SER A 282 -27.81 -17.46 16.90
CA SER A 282 -28.17 -16.75 18.13
C SER A 282 -29.09 -15.54 17.96
N ASN A 283 -29.37 -15.04 16.76
CA ASN A 283 -30.11 -13.78 16.52
C ASN A 283 -29.58 -12.57 17.34
N GLN A 284 -28.33 -12.62 17.81
CA GLN A 284 -27.70 -11.55 18.57
C GLN A 284 -26.84 -10.71 17.64
N VAL A 285 -27.06 -9.41 17.66
CA VAL A 285 -26.19 -8.46 16.97
C VAL A 285 -24.85 -8.43 17.71
N PRO A 286 -23.73 -8.67 17.03
CA PRO A 286 -22.40 -8.64 17.65
C PRO A 286 -22.03 -7.23 18.11
N SER A 287 -21.11 -7.14 19.08
CA SER A 287 -20.45 -5.87 19.38
C SER A 287 -19.58 -5.41 18.18
N PRO A 288 -19.27 -4.10 18.03
CA PRO A 288 -18.36 -3.62 16.98
C PRO A 288 -17.02 -4.36 16.97
N GLU A 289 -16.45 -4.66 18.14
CA GLU A 289 -15.18 -5.38 18.28
C GLU A 289 -15.29 -6.84 17.82
N ASP A 290 -16.37 -7.53 18.18
CA ASP A 290 -16.60 -8.91 17.76
C ASP A 290 -16.85 -8.99 16.25
N TYR A 291 -17.61 -8.04 15.70
CA TYR A 291 -17.81 -7.91 14.26
C TYR A 291 -16.46 -7.74 13.54
N LEU A 292 -15.64 -6.79 13.98
CA LEU A 292 -14.35 -6.51 13.34
C LEU A 292 -13.40 -7.70 13.46
N ARG A 293 -13.33 -8.35 14.63
CA ARG A 293 -12.52 -9.57 14.83
C ARG A 293 -12.93 -10.68 13.87
N ASN A 294 -14.22 -10.90 13.71
CA ASN A 294 -14.73 -11.89 12.77
C ASN A 294 -14.47 -11.45 11.31
N GLY A 295 -14.73 -10.19 10.98
CA GLY A 295 -14.52 -9.62 9.64
C GLY A 295 -13.07 -9.73 9.16
N ILE A 296 -12.11 -9.53 10.05
CA ILE A 296 -10.68 -9.73 9.73
C ILE A 296 -10.41 -11.17 9.29
N ILE A 297 -10.97 -12.16 10.01
CA ILE A 297 -10.78 -13.58 9.69
C ILE A 297 -11.53 -13.96 8.40
N THR A 298 -12.76 -13.51 8.25
CA THR A 298 -13.63 -13.87 7.12
C THR A 298 -13.34 -13.09 5.84
N SER A 299 -12.53 -12.03 5.90
CA SER A 299 -12.06 -11.28 4.70
C SER A 299 -11.28 -12.14 3.70
N GLY A 300 -10.89 -13.37 4.06
CA GLY A 300 -10.03 -14.22 3.26
C GLY A 300 -8.54 -13.80 3.28
N VAL A 301 -8.21 -12.63 3.79
CA VAL A 301 -6.82 -12.13 3.85
C VAL A 301 -5.89 -13.07 4.61
N PRO A 302 -6.24 -13.57 5.82
CA PRO A 302 -5.37 -14.50 6.53
C PRO A 302 -5.11 -15.79 5.75
N LEU A 303 -6.12 -16.31 5.06
CA LEU A 303 -6.00 -17.51 4.23
C LEU A 303 -5.05 -17.28 3.04
N ILE A 304 -5.22 -16.17 2.33
CA ILE A 304 -4.39 -15.79 1.17
C ILE A 304 -2.94 -15.60 1.61
N PHE A 305 -2.71 -14.90 2.73
CA PHE A 305 -1.37 -14.65 3.23
C PHE A 305 -0.70 -15.90 3.81
N LEU A 306 -1.46 -16.84 4.38
CA LEU A 306 -0.92 -18.12 4.79
C LEU A 306 -0.39 -18.91 3.59
N HIS A 307 -1.11 -18.93 2.47
CA HIS A 307 -0.62 -19.55 1.25
C HIS A 307 0.62 -18.83 0.71
N LEU A 308 0.61 -17.51 0.67
CA LEU A 308 1.77 -16.73 0.23
C LEU A 308 3.00 -17.00 1.12
N PHE A 309 2.79 -17.12 2.43
CA PHE A 309 3.84 -17.43 3.40
C PHE A 309 4.57 -18.73 3.04
N PHE A 310 3.82 -19.83 2.87
CA PHE A 310 4.41 -21.12 2.48
C PHE A 310 5.00 -21.10 1.06
N MET A 311 4.37 -20.41 0.12
CA MET A 311 4.90 -20.28 -1.24
C MET A 311 6.23 -19.54 -1.28
N LEU A 312 6.48 -18.59 -0.38
CA LEU A 312 7.74 -17.87 -0.24
C LEU A 312 8.82 -18.68 0.51
N GLY A 313 8.50 -19.93 0.89
CA GLY A 313 9.46 -20.87 1.50
C GLY A 313 9.60 -20.76 3.02
N HIS A 314 8.68 -20.07 3.68
CA HIS A 314 8.65 -20.03 5.15
C HIS A 314 8.15 -21.34 5.75
N ASP A 315 8.58 -21.65 6.98
CA ASP A 315 8.18 -22.85 7.71
C ASP A 315 7.07 -22.51 8.75
N SER A 316 6.23 -23.51 9.03
CA SER A 316 5.17 -23.39 10.05
C SER A 316 5.72 -23.11 11.46
N THR A 317 6.98 -23.45 11.74
CA THR A 317 7.67 -23.15 13.01
C THR A 317 7.90 -21.65 13.23
N GLU A 318 7.83 -20.86 12.15
CA GLU A 318 7.94 -19.39 12.22
C GLU A 318 6.61 -18.71 12.62
N LEU A 319 5.49 -19.47 12.62
CA LEU A 319 4.20 -19.00 13.07
C LEU A 319 4.02 -19.27 14.56
N ASP A 320 3.69 -18.25 15.34
CA ASP A 320 3.44 -18.35 16.78
C ASP A 320 2.07 -18.98 17.05
N GLY A 321 2.02 -20.30 16.98
CA GLY A 321 0.82 -21.10 17.30
C GLY A 321 -0.41 -20.75 16.46
N ASN A 322 -1.53 -20.49 17.14
CA ASN A 322 -2.82 -20.16 16.51
C ASN A 322 -3.01 -18.66 16.22
N ASN A 323 -1.98 -17.84 16.42
CA ASN A 323 -2.10 -16.39 16.27
C ASN A 323 -1.78 -15.96 14.84
N ILE A 324 -2.64 -15.12 14.27
CA ILE A 324 -2.38 -14.45 12.99
C ILE A 324 -1.23 -13.46 13.22
N PRO A 325 -0.13 -13.52 12.42
CA PRO A 325 0.95 -12.55 12.51
C PRO A 325 0.43 -11.11 12.48
N ARG A 326 1.00 -10.25 13.32
CA ARG A 326 0.51 -8.87 13.49
C ARG A 326 0.47 -8.09 12.16
N VAL A 327 1.45 -8.32 11.29
CA VAL A 327 1.52 -7.71 9.95
C VAL A 327 0.32 -8.07 9.07
N ILE A 328 -0.18 -9.30 9.15
CA ILE A 328 -1.37 -9.75 8.43
C ILE A 328 -2.62 -9.15 9.08
N TYR A 329 -2.69 -9.18 10.41
CA TYR A 329 -3.82 -8.64 11.15
C TYR A 329 -4.05 -7.16 10.85
N SER A 330 -3.00 -6.33 10.92
CA SER A 330 -3.11 -4.89 10.66
C SER A 330 -3.53 -4.59 9.22
N SER A 331 -2.94 -5.28 8.23
CA SER A 331 -3.35 -5.09 6.83
C SER A 331 -4.78 -5.56 6.57
N ALA A 332 -5.22 -6.68 7.14
CA ALA A 332 -6.59 -7.17 7.02
C ALA A 332 -7.61 -6.24 7.69
N LYS A 333 -7.26 -5.66 8.85
CA LYS A 333 -8.10 -4.69 9.55
C LYS A 333 -8.26 -3.39 8.74
N ILE A 334 -7.18 -2.90 8.11
CA ILE A 334 -7.26 -1.76 7.19
C ILE A 334 -8.18 -2.07 6.01
N VAL A 335 -8.06 -3.28 5.41
CA VAL A 335 -8.96 -3.72 4.33
C VAL A 335 -10.41 -3.68 4.78
N ARG A 336 -10.75 -4.31 5.91
CA ARG A 336 -12.12 -4.40 6.40
C ARG A 336 -12.72 -3.02 6.71
N LEU A 337 -11.98 -2.16 7.42
CA LEU A 337 -12.46 -0.81 7.73
C LEU A 337 -12.65 0.06 6.47
N ARG A 338 -11.78 -0.08 5.47
CA ARG A 338 -11.92 0.64 4.19
C ARG A 338 -13.09 0.12 3.35
N ASP A 339 -13.32 -1.18 3.36
CA ASP A 339 -14.47 -1.81 2.74
C ASP A 339 -15.78 -1.27 3.33
N ASP A 340 -15.92 -1.33 4.66
CA ASP A 340 -17.09 -0.83 5.38
C ASP A 340 -17.32 0.68 5.23
N MET A 341 -16.28 1.47 4.96
CA MET A 341 -16.41 2.90 4.64
C MET A 341 -16.86 3.15 3.19
N GLY A 342 -16.43 2.29 2.25
CA GLY A 342 -16.71 2.43 0.83
C GLY A 342 -18.06 1.86 0.41
N SER A 343 -18.39 0.66 0.89
CA SER A 343 -19.58 -0.09 0.50
C SER A 343 -20.88 0.40 1.16
N ALA A 344 -20.81 1.13 2.26
CA ALA A 344 -21.99 1.62 3.00
C ALA A 344 -23.00 2.44 2.17
N LYS A 345 -22.63 2.86 0.96
CA LYS A 345 -23.53 3.58 0.03
C LYS A 345 -24.17 2.68 -1.03
N ASP A 346 -23.51 1.56 -1.37
CA ASP A 346 -24.00 0.61 -2.38
C ASP A 346 -24.94 -0.44 -1.76
N GLU A 347 -24.83 -0.68 -0.45
CA GLU A 347 -25.61 -1.66 0.30
C GLU A 347 -26.87 -1.08 0.95
N VAL A 348 -27.37 0.09 0.52
CA VAL A 348 -28.66 0.63 0.92
C VAL A 348 -29.78 -0.23 0.32
N GLN A 349 -29.80 -1.50 0.70
CA GLN A 349 -31.03 -2.26 0.78
C GLN A 349 -31.79 -1.77 2.01
N GLU A 350 -33.08 -1.63 1.91
CA GLU A 350 -33.96 -1.21 3.02
C GLU A 350 -33.67 -2.03 4.28
N GLY A 351 -32.82 -1.53 5.15
CA GLY A 351 -32.46 -2.20 6.39
C GLY A 351 -31.03 -1.92 6.83
N PHE A 352 -30.61 -2.66 7.77
CA PHE A 352 -29.34 -2.72 8.43
C PHE A 352 -28.22 -3.17 7.45
N ASP A 353 -27.23 -2.33 7.19
CA ASP A 353 -26.14 -2.66 6.27
C ASP A 353 -25.10 -3.63 6.87
N GLY A 354 -25.15 -3.86 8.19
CA GLY A 354 -24.28 -4.78 8.88
C GLY A 354 -22.81 -4.35 8.97
N SER A 355 -22.48 -3.10 8.61
CA SER A 355 -21.12 -2.57 8.65
C SER A 355 -20.63 -2.24 10.07
N TYR A 356 -19.31 -2.11 10.24
CA TYR A 356 -18.72 -1.60 11.48
C TYR A 356 -19.29 -0.23 11.86
N LYS A 357 -19.46 0.66 10.87
CA LYS A 357 -19.99 2.00 11.05
C LYS A 357 -21.35 1.98 11.73
N GLU A 358 -22.25 1.14 11.24
CA GLU A 358 -23.60 1.03 11.79
C GLU A 358 -23.59 0.45 13.22
N MET A 359 -22.81 -0.59 13.46
CA MET A 359 -22.70 -1.20 14.79
C MET A 359 -22.12 -0.22 15.81
N TYR A 360 -21.09 0.54 15.42
CA TYR A 360 -20.49 1.57 16.26
C TYR A 360 -21.49 2.68 16.63
N LEU A 361 -22.29 3.17 15.65
CA LEU A 361 -23.30 4.21 15.87
C LEU A 361 -24.45 3.74 16.76
N ARG A 362 -24.77 2.44 16.81
CA ARG A 362 -25.77 1.91 17.75
C ARG A 362 -25.34 2.05 19.20
N GLU A 363 -24.06 1.80 19.47
CA GLU A 363 -23.50 1.95 20.82
C GLU A 363 -23.16 3.42 21.12
N ASN A 364 -22.87 4.22 20.09
CA ASN A 364 -22.42 5.62 20.20
C ASN A 364 -23.24 6.54 19.27
N PRO A 365 -24.52 6.80 19.54
CA PRO A 365 -25.43 7.47 18.60
C PRO A 365 -25.06 8.90 18.20
N HIS A 366 -24.17 9.56 18.93
CA HIS A 366 -23.74 10.95 18.70
C HIS A 366 -22.27 11.07 18.28
N ALA A 367 -21.58 9.94 18.07
CA ALA A 367 -20.18 9.93 17.67
C ALA A 367 -20.03 10.11 16.14
N ASP A 368 -18.89 10.67 15.72
CA ASP A 368 -18.47 10.61 14.32
C ASP A 368 -17.81 9.26 14.05
N ALA A 369 -18.59 8.34 13.47
CA ALA A 369 -18.08 7.00 13.18
C ALA A 369 -17.01 7.00 12.08
N GLU A 370 -17.06 7.95 11.15
CA GLU A 370 -16.07 8.03 10.06
C GLU A 370 -14.73 8.53 10.60
N GLU A 371 -14.73 9.56 11.44
CA GLU A 371 -13.53 10.03 12.13
C GLU A 371 -12.91 8.91 12.98
N HIS A 372 -13.73 8.20 13.75
CA HIS A 372 -13.29 7.05 14.56
C HIS A 372 -12.64 5.96 13.71
N MET A 373 -13.26 5.57 12.59
CA MET A 373 -12.70 4.55 11.69
C MET A 373 -11.40 5.01 11.04
N LEU A 374 -11.27 6.29 10.68
CA LEU A 374 -10.04 6.87 10.15
C LEU A 374 -8.91 6.87 11.19
N GLU A 375 -9.23 7.12 12.45
CA GLU A 375 -8.28 7.01 13.56
C GLU A 375 -7.82 5.56 13.75
N MET A 376 -8.74 4.59 13.73
CA MET A 376 -8.40 3.16 13.77
C MET A 376 -7.48 2.76 12.61
N ILE A 377 -7.76 3.21 11.39
CA ILE A 377 -6.92 2.95 10.22
C ILE A 377 -5.53 3.56 10.39
N THR A 378 -5.45 4.77 10.94
CA THR A 378 -4.17 5.43 11.21
C THR A 378 -3.34 4.63 12.21
N ASN A 379 -3.94 4.18 13.31
CA ASN A 379 -3.29 3.36 14.33
C ASN A 379 -2.80 2.02 13.76
N GLU A 380 -3.56 1.38 12.86
CA GLU A 380 -3.13 0.15 12.22
C GLU A 380 -2.01 0.38 11.18
N TRP A 381 -1.97 1.52 10.52
CA TRP A 381 -0.83 1.89 9.67
C TRP A 381 0.45 2.07 10.49
N GLU A 382 0.37 2.69 11.67
CA GLU A 382 1.53 2.83 12.55
C GLU A 382 2.04 1.48 13.05
N GLU A 383 1.12 0.58 13.40
CA GLU A 383 1.49 -0.76 13.81
C GLU A 383 2.11 -1.55 12.64
N LEU A 384 1.52 -1.47 11.45
CA LEU A 384 2.06 -2.09 10.25
C LEU A 384 3.45 -1.55 9.91
N ASN A 385 3.68 -0.25 10.09
CA ASN A 385 4.99 0.36 9.91
C ASN A 385 6.01 -0.18 10.92
N ARG A 386 5.63 -0.28 12.21
CA ARG A 386 6.50 -0.88 13.24
C ARG A 386 6.88 -2.33 12.90
N GLU A 387 5.91 -3.14 12.44
CA GLU A 387 6.16 -4.52 12.06
C GLU A 387 7.08 -4.64 10.83
N CYS A 388 6.90 -3.78 9.82
CA CYS A 388 7.64 -3.87 8.56
C CYS A 388 9.06 -3.28 8.62
N PHE A 389 9.26 -2.20 9.40
CA PHE A 389 10.49 -1.42 9.38
C PHE A 389 11.31 -1.48 10.66
N SER A 390 10.84 -2.16 11.71
CA SER A 390 11.67 -2.45 12.87
C SER A 390 12.57 -3.66 12.61
N ARG A 391 13.86 -3.50 12.86
CA ARG A 391 14.85 -4.59 12.70
C ARG A 391 14.57 -5.79 13.61
N THR A 392 14.04 -5.54 14.79
CA THR A 392 13.75 -6.58 15.79
C THR A 392 12.48 -7.35 15.51
N ARG A 393 11.43 -6.69 14.99
CA ARG A 393 10.12 -7.31 14.76
C ARG A 393 10.03 -8.04 13.42
N SER A 394 10.72 -7.55 12.39
CA SER A 394 10.66 -8.08 11.03
C SER A 394 11.65 -9.21 10.73
N SER A 395 12.37 -9.72 11.73
CA SER A 395 13.51 -10.63 11.53
C SER A 395 13.15 -12.00 10.98
N CYS A 396 11.91 -12.47 11.18
CA CYS A 396 11.45 -13.81 10.76
C CYS A 396 10.73 -13.81 9.40
N LEU A 397 10.33 -12.64 8.87
CA LEU A 397 9.53 -12.54 7.65
C LEU A 397 10.36 -12.02 6.48
N SER A 398 10.19 -12.63 5.30
CA SER A 398 10.90 -12.19 4.08
C SER A 398 10.48 -10.78 3.67
N PRO A 399 11.39 -10.01 3.03
CA PRO A 399 11.07 -8.68 2.50
C PRO A 399 9.87 -8.69 1.54
N SER A 400 9.73 -9.74 0.72
CA SER A 400 8.60 -9.91 -0.20
C SER A 400 7.27 -10.08 0.54
N PHE A 401 7.26 -10.78 1.67
CA PHE A 401 6.05 -10.94 2.49
C PHE A 401 5.64 -9.64 3.19
N LEU A 402 6.61 -8.91 3.75
CA LEU A 402 6.38 -7.60 4.35
C LEU A 402 5.86 -6.59 3.32
N LEU A 403 6.47 -6.57 2.14
CA LEU A 403 6.03 -5.71 1.03
C LEU A 403 4.61 -6.07 0.59
N ALA A 404 4.27 -7.36 0.51
CA ALA A 404 2.92 -7.81 0.17
C ALA A 404 1.89 -7.29 1.19
N SER A 405 2.21 -7.32 2.48
CA SER A 405 1.33 -6.82 3.55
C SER A 405 1.10 -5.30 3.45
N LEU A 406 2.15 -4.53 3.17
CA LEU A 406 2.04 -3.09 2.90
C LEU A 406 1.21 -2.80 1.65
N ASN A 407 1.43 -3.56 0.57
CA ASN A 407 0.72 -3.36 -0.69
C ASN A 407 -0.76 -3.72 -0.59
N LEU A 408 -1.12 -4.71 0.22
CA LEU A 408 -2.52 -4.99 0.52
C LEU A 408 -3.20 -3.76 1.14
N ALA A 409 -2.60 -3.16 2.16
CA ALA A 409 -3.13 -1.95 2.78
C ALA A 409 -3.17 -0.76 1.80
N ARG A 410 -2.14 -0.58 0.96
CA ARG A 410 -2.07 0.44 -0.08
C ARG A 410 -3.15 0.30 -1.15
N MET A 411 -3.50 -0.93 -1.51
CA MET A 411 -4.52 -1.21 -2.54
C MET A 411 -5.91 -0.73 -2.14
N THR A 412 -6.21 -0.66 -0.84
CA THR A 412 -7.53 -0.24 -0.34
C THR A 412 -7.93 1.15 -0.82
N SER A 413 -6.98 2.07 -0.95
CA SER A 413 -7.24 3.43 -1.45
C SER A 413 -7.64 3.47 -2.93
N ILE A 414 -7.34 2.41 -3.69
CA ILE A 414 -7.69 2.28 -5.10
C ILE A 414 -9.01 1.53 -5.27
N ILE A 415 -9.20 0.43 -4.55
CA ILE A 415 -10.39 -0.43 -4.71
C ILE A 415 -11.62 0.16 -4.02
N TYR A 416 -11.45 0.86 -2.90
CA TYR A 416 -12.54 1.48 -2.13
C TYR A 416 -12.54 3.01 -2.23
N GLY A 417 -11.81 3.59 -3.19
CA GLY A 417 -11.74 5.03 -3.43
C GLY A 417 -12.85 5.53 -4.35
N TYR A 418 -14.12 5.39 -3.90
CA TYR A 418 -15.28 5.86 -4.65
C TYR A 418 -15.35 7.38 -4.73
N ASP A 419 -15.70 7.92 -5.92
CA ASP A 419 -16.04 9.33 -6.09
C ASP A 419 -17.50 9.61 -5.67
N ASN A 420 -17.91 10.88 -5.76
CA ASN A 420 -19.28 11.29 -5.41
C ASN A 420 -20.38 10.66 -6.31
N GLU A 421 -19.99 10.09 -7.45
CA GLU A 421 -20.88 9.39 -8.40
C GLU A 421 -20.75 7.86 -8.30
N GLN A 422 -20.19 7.33 -7.21
CA GLN A 422 -19.97 5.93 -6.97
C GLN A 422 -19.09 5.24 -8.03
N ARG A 423 -18.17 5.97 -8.65
CA ARG A 423 -17.20 5.41 -9.61
C ARG A 423 -15.85 5.24 -8.94
N LEU A 424 -15.03 4.37 -9.50
CA LEU A 424 -13.65 4.10 -9.08
C LEU A 424 -12.65 4.66 -10.13
N PRO A 425 -12.47 5.99 -10.23
CA PRO A 425 -11.66 6.60 -11.27
C PRO A 425 -10.19 6.18 -11.18
N VAL A 426 -9.65 6.05 -9.97
CA VAL A 426 -8.25 5.62 -9.73
C VAL A 426 -8.06 4.18 -10.16
N LEU A 427 -8.99 3.28 -9.83
CA LEU A 427 -8.95 1.88 -10.26
C LEU A 427 -9.01 1.75 -11.78
N LYS A 428 -9.90 2.51 -12.43
CA LYS A 428 -10.01 2.53 -13.90
C LYS A 428 -8.71 2.98 -14.57
N ASP A 429 -8.10 4.04 -14.06
CA ASP A 429 -6.82 4.55 -14.57
C ASP A 429 -5.70 3.51 -14.35
N TYR A 430 -5.63 2.89 -13.18
CA TYR A 430 -4.66 1.87 -12.84
C TYR A 430 -4.77 0.62 -13.76
N ILE A 431 -5.99 0.15 -14.02
CA ILE A 431 -6.24 -0.94 -14.97
C ILE A 431 -5.75 -0.56 -16.38
N GLY A 432 -6.09 0.64 -16.83
CA GLY A 432 -5.64 1.15 -18.12
C GLY A 432 -4.12 1.22 -18.28
N MET A 433 -3.42 1.54 -17.19
CA MET A 433 -1.96 1.59 -17.18
C MET A 433 -1.30 0.22 -17.29
N LEU A 434 -1.82 -0.78 -16.57
CA LEU A 434 -1.14 -2.05 -16.37
C LEU A 434 -1.63 -3.18 -17.28
N LEU A 435 -2.86 -3.10 -17.80
CA LEU A 435 -3.46 -4.21 -18.54
C LEU A 435 -3.95 -3.82 -19.93
N LEU A 436 -4.35 -2.57 -20.17
CA LEU A 436 -4.85 -2.08 -21.46
C LEU A 436 -3.84 -1.20 -22.18
#